data_6635c2dc23a2519026d884dabd1e4993
#
_entry.id   6635c2dc23a2519026d884dabd1e4993
#
_cell.length_a   1.000
_cell.length_b   1.000
_cell.length_c   1.000
_cell.angle_alpha   90.00
_cell.angle_beta   90.00
_cell.angle_gamma   90.00
#
_symmetry.space_group_name_H-M   'P 1'
#
loop_
_entity.id
_entity.type
_entity.pdbx_description
1 polymer ?
#
loop_
_entity_poly.entity_id
_entity_poly.type
_entity_poly.pdbx_seq_one_letter_code
_entity_poly.pdbx_strand_id
1 'polypeptide(L)'
;MNTTELYTQWLEKATADPDLQAELQAIAGQDEEIRDRFYRSLEFGTAGLRGVIGAGTNRMNVYTVGRATQGLADYLNAKYDHPSVAIGYDSRIKSDLFSKEAAAVLAGNDIKVYLYEELEPTPCLSFAVRQLGAQSGIILTASHNPAKYNGYKCYNKNGYQMTDDEAAETYHYIEKVDYFTGIQKANFDAAVADGTVEYIGEKMMTAFLDAVETQCMNRGVCQKADLKVIYTPLNGTGNKPVRAILDRIGVPHVYVVPEQELPDGNFPTCPYPNPEIKQAFELALKMNENIHADLLLATDPDCDRVGIAVMQGGKVRLMSGNEVGAMLLNYLLEMRKQKGTLSQNSVAVKSFVSTDLAQAIAARYGCTFKNLLTGFKYIGEVVTQLESQGRADDFVMGFEESYGYLAGTHARDKDAVVASMLICEMAAYYKLQGLSLGDVMDKIYADYGYYDNAVVSYTFEGEAGMEKMAGIMNHLRQNPPKSLGGSPVVEHSDYQSSLSTDLVSGKSAPIDLPKSNVLEYKAENGCKLIVRPSGTEPKIKTYVTAVAADKAVAQKMGQQLIDESAAWMA
;
A
#
# COMPACT_ATOMS: atom_id res chain seq x y z
N MET A 1 -8.91 -32.54 11.07
CA MET A 1 -8.34 -33.40 10.00
C MET A 1 -6.82 -33.14 9.97
N ASN A 2 -6.03 -34.19 9.75
CA ASN A 2 -4.59 -34.04 9.51
C ASN A 2 -4.34 -33.62 8.04
N THR A 3 -3.11 -33.27 7.70
CA THR A 3 -2.76 -32.77 6.35
C THR A 3 -3.06 -33.78 5.24
N THR A 4 -2.86 -35.07 5.47
CA THR A 4 -3.12 -36.15 4.51
C THR A 4 -4.63 -36.34 4.29
N GLU A 5 -5.43 -36.28 5.33
CA GLU A 5 -6.91 -36.34 5.22
C GLU A 5 -7.45 -35.17 4.44
N LEU A 6 -6.94 -33.94 4.70
CA LEU A 6 -7.31 -32.74 3.95
C LEU A 6 -6.92 -32.87 2.47
N TYR A 7 -5.70 -33.31 2.18
CA TYR A 7 -5.26 -33.55 0.79
C TYR A 7 -6.18 -34.53 0.07
N THR A 8 -6.51 -35.68 0.70
CA THR A 8 -7.43 -36.66 0.11
C THR A 8 -8.80 -36.09 -0.17
N GLN A 9 -9.35 -35.33 0.77
CA GLN A 9 -10.64 -34.65 0.59
C GLN A 9 -10.60 -33.64 -0.57
N TRP A 10 -9.50 -32.86 -0.69
CA TRP A 10 -9.34 -31.89 -1.78
C TRP A 10 -9.17 -32.58 -3.12
N LEU A 11 -8.43 -33.70 -3.19
CA LEU A 11 -8.26 -34.48 -4.41
C LEU A 11 -9.62 -35.01 -4.95
N GLU A 12 -10.55 -35.34 -4.06
CA GLU A 12 -11.89 -35.82 -4.42
C GLU A 12 -12.86 -34.67 -4.79
N LYS A 13 -12.79 -33.54 -4.07
CA LYS A 13 -13.84 -32.52 -4.10
C LYS A 13 -13.46 -31.23 -4.82
N ALA A 14 -12.18 -30.90 -4.98
CA ALA A 14 -11.74 -29.63 -5.56
C ALA A 14 -11.81 -29.65 -7.11
N THR A 15 -13.01 -29.77 -7.68
CA THR A 15 -13.24 -29.95 -9.12
C THR A 15 -13.64 -28.68 -9.87
N ALA A 16 -13.84 -27.56 -9.18
CA ALA A 16 -14.32 -26.30 -9.79
C ALA A 16 -13.28 -25.61 -10.70
N ASP A 17 -11.99 -25.91 -10.50
CA ASP A 17 -10.91 -25.40 -11.33
C ASP A 17 -10.02 -26.59 -11.76
N PRO A 18 -9.94 -26.90 -13.06
CA PRO A 18 -9.17 -28.04 -13.56
C PRO A 18 -7.68 -28.00 -13.20
N ASP A 19 -7.09 -26.81 -13.08
CA ASP A 19 -5.68 -26.64 -12.70
C ASP A 19 -5.42 -27.20 -11.31
N LEU A 20 -6.36 -27.02 -10.38
CA LEU A 20 -6.23 -27.53 -9.01
C LEU A 20 -6.19 -29.06 -8.97
N GLN A 21 -6.98 -29.72 -9.79
CA GLN A 21 -6.99 -31.18 -9.90
C GLN A 21 -5.66 -31.70 -10.45
N ALA A 22 -5.16 -31.08 -11.52
CA ALA A 22 -3.86 -31.44 -12.11
C ALA A 22 -2.73 -31.26 -11.09
N GLU A 23 -2.76 -30.16 -10.35
CA GLU A 23 -1.76 -29.84 -9.33
C GLU A 23 -1.80 -30.83 -8.14
N LEU A 24 -3.00 -31.18 -7.65
CA LEU A 24 -3.16 -32.16 -6.57
C LEU A 24 -2.67 -33.54 -6.99
N GLN A 25 -2.93 -33.94 -8.22
CA GLN A 25 -2.42 -35.23 -8.75
C GLN A 25 -0.88 -35.21 -8.88
N ALA A 26 -0.30 -34.09 -9.30
CA ALA A 26 1.15 -33.95 -9.48
C ALA A 26 1.94 -34.06 -8.16
N ILE A 27 1.34 -33.64 -7.03
CA ILE A 27 1.98 -33.69 -5.70
C ILE A 27 1.72 -35.01 -4.94
N ALA A 28 1.06 -35.98 -5.56
CA ALA A 28 0.77 -37.26 -4.92
C ALA A 28 2.06 -37.96 -4.42
N GLY A 29 2.11 -38.26 -3.12
CA GLY A 29 3.29 -38.87 -2.48
C GLY A 29 4.43 -37.89 -2.16
N GLN A 30 4.25 -36.59 -2.36
CA GLN A 30 5.22 -35.56 -1.98
C GLN A 30 4.82 -34.93 -0.64
N ASP A 31 5.20 -35.55 0.47
CA ASP A 31 4.73 -35.22 1.81
C ASP A 31 5.04 -33.78 2.23
N GLU A 32 6.18 -33.21 1.82
CA GLU A 32 6.55 -31.81 2.10
C GLU A 32 5.63 -30.83 1.37
N GLU A 33 5.34 -31.06 0.08
CA GLU A 33 4.42 -30.27 -0.72
C GLU A 33 2.99 -30.33 -0.17
N ILE A 34 2.53 -31.54 0.18
CA ILE A 34 1.21 -31.74 0.80
C ILE A 34 1.15 -30.99 2.13
N ARG A 35 2.18 -31.12 2.96
CA ARG A 35 2.23 -30.43 4.25
C ARG A 35 2.20 -28.91 4.08
N ASP A 36 3.01 -28.35 3.19
CA ASP A 36 3.07 -26.90 2.95
C ASP A 36 1.73 -26.30 2.50
N ARG A 37 0.94 -27.07 1.74
CA ARG A 37 -0.36 -26.63 1.23
C ARG A 37 -1.51 -26.79 2.20
N PHE A 38 -1.40 -27.69 3.19
CA PHE A 38 -2.52 -28.10 4.06
C PHE A 38 -2.25 -27.95 5.56
N TYR A 39 -1.07 -27.50 6.03
CA TYR A 39 -0.77 -27.41 7.46
C TYR A 39 -1.59 -26.35 8.18
N ARG A 40 -2.12 -25.37 7.45
CA ARG A 40 -3.02 -24.34 7.97
C ARG A 40 -3.98 -23.83 6.88
N SER A 41 -4.97 -23.03 7.26
CA SER A 41 -5.75 -22.22 6.34
C SER A 41 -5.06 -20.86 6.13
N LEU A 42 -5.30 -20.23 4.97
CA LEU A 42 -4.94 -18.82 4.79
C LEU A 42 -5.65 -17.98 5.85
N GLU A 43 -4.88 -17.14 6.53
CA GLU A 43 -5.41 -16.22 7.52
C GLU A 43 -5.96 -14.98 6.84
N PHE A 44 -7.11 -14.49 7.33
CA PHE A 44 -7.72 -13.22 6.90
C PHE A 44 -7.02 -12.00 7.53
N GLY A 45 -5.79 -12.10 7.93
CA GLY A 45 -4.88 -11.09 8.44
C GLY A 45 -5.50 -9.72 8.78
N THR A 46 -4.87 -8.66 8.31
CA THR A 46 -5.37 -7.28 8.46
C THR A 46 -6.33 -6.90 7.32
N ALA A 47 -7.49 -7.57 7.25
CA ALA A 47 -8.55 -7.37 6.27
C ALA A 47 -8.28 -7.95 4.87
N GLY A 48 -7.82 -9.21 4.79
CA GLY A 48 -7.72 -9.89 3.50
C GLY A 48 -6.84 -11.14 3.52
N LEU A 49 -6.86 -11.86 2.40
CA LEU A 49 -6.00 -13.02 2.17
C LEU A 49 -4.81 -12.63 1.30
N ARG A 50 -3.68 -13.27 1.49
CA ARG A 50 -2.54 -13.23 0.57
C ARG A 50 -1.83 -14.57 0.60
N GLY A 51 -1.58 -15.16 -0.56
CA GLY A 51 -0.89 -16.44 -0.64
C GLY A 51 -0.42 -16.77 -2.05
N VAL A 52 0.32 -17.87 -2.15
CA VAL A 52 0.70 -18.47 -3.44
C VAL A 52 -0.56 -19.04 -4.08
N ILE A 53 -0.72 -18.84 -5.39
CA ILE A 53 -1.82 -19.43 -6.18
C ILE A 53 -1.62 -20.95 -6.26
N GLY A 54 -2.69 -21.73 -6.06
CA GLY A 54 -2.63 -23.17 -6.19
C GLY A 54 -3.62 -23.95 -5.32
N ALA A 55 -3.53 -25.25 -5.34
CA ALA A 55 -4.40 -26.14 -4.58
C ALA A 55 -3.98 -26.23 -3.11
N GLY A 56 -4.96 -26.18 -2.20
CA GLY A 56 -4.78 -26.35 -0.76
C GLY A 56 -5.39 -25.22 0.07
N THR A 57 -5.52 -25.46 1.36
CA THR A 57 -6.10 -24.50 2.32
C THR A 57 -5.18 -23.32 2.60
N ASN A 58 -3.86 -23.48 2.41
CA ASN A 58 -2.84 -22.44 2.55
C ASN A 58 -2.44 -21.84 1.19
N ARG A 59 -3.37 -21.78 0.23
CA ARG A 59 -3.16 -21.29 -1.14
C ARG A 59 -4.33 -20.39 -1.57
N MET A 60 -4.06 -19.49 -2.52
CA MET A 60 -5.11 -18.70 -3.19
C MET A 60 -5.72 -19.55 -4.31
N ASN A 61 -7.00 -19.81 -4.21
CA ASN A 61 -7.80 -20.55 -5.20
C ASN A 61 -9.30 -20.20 -5.05
N VAL A 62 -10.13 -20.72 -5.94
CA VAL A 62 -11.58 -20.46 -5.94
C VAL A 62 -12.27 -20.90 -4.64
N TYR A 63 -11.78 -21.91 -3.94
CA TYR A 63 -12.36 -22.38 -2.67
C TYR A 63 -11.99 -21.45 -1.51
N THR A 64 -10.74 -21.00 -1.43
CA THR A 64 -10.32 -20.07 -0.38
C THR A 64 -10.92 -18.68 -0.57
N VAL A 65 -11.05 -18.21 -1.82
CA VAL A 65 -11.76 -16.98 -2.19
C VAL A 65 -13.25 -17.12 -1.90
N GLY A 66 -13.88 -18.21 -2.34
CA GLY A 66 -15.31 -18.46 -2.09
C GLY A 66 -15.63 -18.53 -0.60
N ARG A 67 -14.79 -19.21 0.20
CA ARG A 67 -14.93 -19.28 1.66
C ARG A 67 -14.85 -17.91 2.33
N ALA A 68 -13.86 -17.10 1.95
CA ALA A 68 -13.70 -15.75 2.49
C ALA A 68 -14.88 -14.87 2.10
N THR A 69 -15.37 -14.99 0.86
CA THR A 69 -16.51 -14.21 0.36
C THR A 69 -17.82 -14.65 1.02
N GLN A 70 -18.01 -15.94 1.28
CA GLN A 70 -19.20 -16.42 2.03
C GLN A 70 -19.22 -15.83 3.44
N GLY A 71 -18.08 -15.87 4.17
CA GLY A 71 -18.02 -15.27 5.49
C GLY A 71 -18.24 -13.75 5.47
N LEU A 72 -17.75 -13.06 4.44
CA LEU A 72 -18.04 -11.64 4.22
C LEU A 72 -19.54 -11.42 3.94
N ALA A 73 -20.18 -12.28 3.13
CA ALA A 73 -21.61 -12.20 2.84
C ALA A 73 -22.45 -12.38 4.13
N ASP A 74 -22.11 -13.39 4.94
CA ASP A 74 -22.78 -13.65 6.23
C ASP A 74 -22.63 -12.44 7.19
N TYR A 75 -21.44 -11.86 7.27
CA TYR A 75 -21.18 -10.64 8.05
C TYR A 75 -22.01 -9.45 7.57
N LEU A 76 -22.05 -9.22 6.25
CA LEU A 76 -22.79 -8.09 5.68
C LEU A 76 -24.30 -8.24 5.86
N ASN A 77 -24.86 -9.44 5.63
CA ASN A 77 -26.28 -9.73 5.81
C ASN A 77 -26.72 -9.68 7.28
N ALA A 78 -25.82 -9.98 8.22
CA ALA A 78 -26.09 -9.80 9.64
C ALA A 78 -26.12 -8.33 10.08
N LYS A 79 -25.47 -7.42 9.32
CA LYS A 79 -25.24 -6.04 9.72
C LYS A 79 -26.04 -5.00 8.94
N TYR A 80 -26.42 -5.33 7.72
CA TYR A 80 -27.08 -4.40 6.79
C TYR A 80 -28.29 -5.04 6.09
N ASP A 81 -29.32 -4.24 5.87
CA ASP A 81 -30.43 -4.61 5.00
C ASP A 81 -30.04 -4.37 3.53
N HIS A 82 -30.16 -5.40 2.69
CA HIS A 82 -29.84 -5.34 1.26
C HIS A 82 -28.46 -4.74 0.96
N PRO A 83 -27.37 -5.33 1.46
CA PRO A 83 -26.03 -4.81 1.22
C PRO A 83 -25.61 -4.90 -0.24
N SER A 84 -24.66 -4.05 -0.62
CA SER A 84 -24.00 -4.11 -1.92
C SER A 84 -22.49 -4.09 -1.77
N VAL A 85 -21.78 -4.68 -2.74
CA VAL A 85 -20.32 -4.80 -2.74
C VAL A 85 -19.76 -4.40 -4.11
N ALA A 86 -18.73 -3.55 -4.11
CA ALA A 86 -17.95 -3.27 -5.31
C ALA A 86 -16.75 -4.23 -5.40
N ILE A 87 -16.44 -4.74 -6.61
CA ILE A 87 -15.33 -5.65 -6.84
C ILE A 87 -14.44 -5.10 -7.95
N GLY A 88 -13.12 -5.03 -7.67
CA GLY A 88 -12.07 -4.74 -8.62
C GLY A 88 -11.01 -5.83 -8.64
N TYR A 89 -10.14 -5.81 -9.64
CA TYR A 89 -9.04 -6.77 -9.78
C TYR A 89 -7.90 -6.18 -10.60
N ASP A 90 -6.68 -6.70 -10.37
CA ASP A 90 -5.48 -6.32 -11.09
C ASP A 90 -5.13 -7.32 -12.22
N SER A 91 -3.95 -7.12 -12.84
CA SER A 91 -3.46 -7.94 -13.95
C SER A 91 -2.97 -9.34 -13.59
N ARG A 92 -2.99 -9.71 -12.30
CA ARG A 92 -2.41 -10.98 -11.82
C ARG A 92 -3.16 -12.19 -12.33
N ILE A 93 -2.41 -13.29 -12.43
CA ILE A 93 -2.94 -14.60 -12.83
C ILE A 93 -4.16 -14.93 -11.96
N LYS A 94 -5.28 -15.33 -12.60
CA LYS A 94 -6.56 -15.70 -11.98
C LYS A 94 -7.27 -14.57 -11.20
N SER A 95 -6.85 -13.30 -11.27
CA SER A 95 -7.60 -12.21 -10.62
C SER A 95 -9.01 -12.05 -11.19
N ASP A 96 -9.19 -12.20 -12.49
CA ASP A 96 -10.48 -12.20 -13.17
C ASP A 96 -11.37 -13.39 -12.76
N LEU A 97 -10.79 -14.59 -12.65
CA LEU A 97 -11.49 -15.78 -12.16
C LEU A 97 -11.96 -15.59 -10.71
N PHE A 98 -11.08 -15.09 -9.85
CA PHE A 98 -11.37 -14.87 -8.43
C PHE A 98 -12.40 -13.76 -8.22
N SER A 99 -12.41 -12.73 -9.06
CA SER A 99 -13.41 -11.67 -9.01
C SER A 99 -14.82 -12.19 -9.35
N LYS A 100 -14.93 -13.03 -10.38
CA LYS A 100 -16.19 -13.70 -10.76
C LYS A 100 -16.66 -14.70 -9.72
N GLU A 101 -15.72 -15.44 -9.11
CA GLU A 101 -16.02 -16.34 -7.99
C GLU A 101 -16.63 -15.57 -6.81
N ALA A 102 -15.99 -14.46 -6.40
CA ALA A 102 -16.52 -13.61 -5.33
C ALA A 102 -17.90 -13.02 -5.69
N ALA A 103 -18.07 -12.55 -6.92
CA ALA A 103 -19.35 -12.03 -7.39
C ALA A 103 -20.47 -13.09 -7.36
N ALA A 104 -20.18 -14.34 -7.80
CA ALA A 104 -21.13 -15.44 -7.77
C ALA A 104 -21.55 -15.83 -6.35
N VAL A 105 -20.60 -15.81 -5.39
CA VAL A 105 -20.90 -16.08 -3.97
C VAL A 105 -21.76 -14.98 -3.38
N LEU A 106 -21.42 -13.71 -3.59
CA LEU A 106 -22.23 -12.58 -3.09
C LEU A 106 -23.65 -12.61 -3.66
N ALA A 107 -23.79 -12.82 -4.98
CA ALA A 107 -25.08 -12.94 -5.63
C ALA A 107 -25.91 -14.14 -5.11
N GLY A 108 -25.25 -15.27 -4.79
CA GLY A 108 -25.90 -16.43 -4.16
C GLY A 108 -26.41 -16.18 -2.74
N ASN A 109 -25.98 -15.08 -2.11
CA ASN A 109 -26.39 -14.63 -0.79
C ASN A 109 -27.23 -13.33 -0.83
N ASP A 110 -27.92 -13.07 -1.95
CA ASP A 110 -28.83 -11.93 -2.17
C ASP A 110 -28.15 -10.56 -2.01
N ILE A 111 -26.83 -10.46 -2.31
CA ILE A 111 -26.07 -9.23 -2.24
C ILE A 111 -25.87 -8.66 -3.64
N LYS A 112 -26.24 -7.38 -3.84
CA LYS A 112 -25.98 -6.64 -5.07
C LYS A 112 -24.47 -6.47 -5.28
N VAL A 113 -23.97 -6.76 -6.48
CA VAL A 113 -22.57 -6.67 -6.84
C VAL A 113 -22.35 -5.65 -7.94
N TYR A 114 -21.36 -4.77 -7.74
CA TYR A 114 -20.82 -3.87 -8.77
C TYR A 114 -19.42 -4.37 -9.13
N LEU A 115 -19.30 -5.03 -10.28
CA LEU A 115 -18.05 -5.63 -10.74
C LEU A 115 -17.42 -4.76 -11.83
N TYR A 116 -16.16 -4.37 -11.65
CA TYR A 116 -15.43 -3.74 -12.75
C TYR A 116 -15.30 -4.68 -13.94
N GLU A 117 -15.66 -4.16 -15.14
CA GLU A 117 -15.62 -4.93 -16.39
C GLU A 117 -14.19 -5.26 -16.81
N GLU A 118 -13.28 -4.31 -16.58
CA GLU A 118 -11.84 -4.46 -16.83
C GLU A 118 -11.06 -4.38 -15.52
N LEU A 119 -9.78 -4.74 -15.59
CA LEU A 119 -8.85 -4.57 -14.48
C LEU A 119 -8.66 -3.07 -14.16
N GLU A 120 -8.67 -2.73 -12.87
CA GLU A 120 -8.63 -1.34 -12.43
C GLU A 120 -7.74 -1.15 -11.18
N PRO A 121 -7.19 0.07 -11.01
CA PRO A 121 -6.41 0.42 -9.82
C PRO A 121 -7.15 0.23 -8.49
N THR A 122 -6.40 -0.11 -7.45
CA THR A 122 -6.92 -0.15 -6.07
C THR A 122 -7.67 1.13 -5.65
N PRO A 123 -7.18 2.36 -5.92
CA PRO A 123 -7.92 3.58 -5.60
C PRO A 123 -9.26 3.72 -6.33
N CYS A 124 -9.41 3.13 -7.53
CA CYS A 124 -10.70 3.12 -8.23
C CYS A 124 -11.75 2.30 -7.47
N LEU A 125 -11.36 1.17 -6.85
CA LEU A 125 -12.27 0.43 -5.97
C LEU A 125 -12.68 1.28 -4.77
N SER A 126 -11.72 1.89 -4.08
CA SER A 126 -11.99 2.79 -2.94
C SER A 126 -12.99 3.89 -3.31
N PHE A 127 -12.81 4.50 -4.47
CA PHE A 127 -13.72 5.50 -5.04
C PHE A 127 -15.11 4.91 -5.33
N ALA A 128 -15.18 3.75 -6.01
CA ALA A 128 -16.45 3.12 -6.38
C ALA A 128 -17.29 2.73 -5.17
N VAL A 129 -16.69 2.17 -4.12
CA VAL A 129 -17.39 1.86 -2.86
C VAL A 129 -18.13 3.09 -2.33
N ARG A 130 -17.46 4.24 -2.31
CA ARG A 130 -18.03 5.51 -1.82
C ARG A 130 -19.05 6.11 -2.78
N GLN A 131 -18.74 6.13 -4.06
CA GLN A 131 -19.61 6.71 -5.09
C GLN A 131 -20.93 5.95 -5.25
N LEU A 132 -20.91 4.61 -5.09
CA LEU A 132 -22.08 3.75 -5.17
C LEU A 132 -22.80 3.57 -3.82
N GLY A 133 -22.21 4.04 -2.73
CA GLY A 133 -22.74 3.80 -1.38
C GLY A 133 -22.71 2.32 -0.98
N ALA A 134 -21.78 1.54 -1.54
CA ALA A 134 -21.64 0.13 -1.24
C ALA A 134 -21.19 -0.10 0.22
N GLN A 135 -21.67 -1.17 0.85
CA GLN A 135 -21.35 -1.49 2.23
C GLN A 135 -19.96 -2.10 2.38
N SER A 136 -19.43 -2.67 1.29
CA SER A 136 -18.07 -3.23 1.27
C SER A 136 -17.47 -3.14 -0.13
N GLY A 137 -16.15 -3.37 -0.21
CA GLY A 137 -15.42 -3.54 -1.45
C GLY A 137 -14.44 -4.69 -1.38
N ILE A 138 -14.15 -5.30 -2.52
CA ILE A 138 -13.17 -6.38 -2.66
C ILE A 138 -12.22 -6.01 -3.80
N ILE A 139 -10.91 -6.13 -3.59
CA ILE A 139 -9.96 -6.10 -4.69
C ILE A 139 -9.07 -7.34 -4.70
N LEU A 140 -9.00 -7.98 -5.87
CA LEU A 140 -8.16 -9.16 -6.10
C LEU A 140 -6.79 -8.67 -6.58
N THR A 141 -5.83 -8.64 -5.67
CA THR A 141 -4.46 -8.18 -5.93
C THR A 141 -3.51 -8.67 -4.84
N ALA A 142 -2.25 -8.87 -5.20
CA ALA A 142 -1.16 -9.01 -4.25
C ALA A 142 -0.14 -7.86 -4.39
N SER A 143 -0.60 -6.67 -4.88
CA SER A 143 0.23 -5.48 -5.09
C SER A 143 1.51 -5.82 -5.88
N HIS A 144 2.67 -5.51 -5.37
CA HIS A 144 3.97 -5.72 -5.99
C HIS A 144 4.63 -7.09 -5.74
N ASN A 145 3.93 -8.06 -5.14
CA ASN A 145 4.49 -9.39 -4.91
C ASN A 145 4.79 -10.11 -6.24
N PRO A 146 5.71 -11.11 -6.27
CA PRO A 146 5.96 -11.94 -7.45
C PRO A 146 4.71 -12.58 -8.05
N ALA A 147 4.76 -12.96 -9.34
CA ALA A 147 3.64 -13.51 -10.13
C ALA A 147 2.90 -14.68 -9.49
N LYS A 148 3.61 -15.54 -8.75
CA LYS A 148 3.02 -16.71 -8.07
C LYS A 148 2.04 -16.38 -6.94
N TYR A 149 1.97 -15.11 -6.49
CA TYR A 149 1.07 -14.65 -5.43
C TYR A 149 -0.18 -13.99 -6.00
N ASN A 150 -1.29 -14.18 -5.30
CA ASN A 150 -2.48 -13.35 -5.42
C ASN A 150 -3.01 -13.02 -4.03
N GLY A 151 -4.02 -12.16 -3.95
CA GLY A 151 -4.62 -11.75 -2.69
C GLY A 151 -6.06 -11.28 -2.88
N TYR A 152 -6.71 -11.03 -1.76
CA TYR A 152 -8.09 -10.62 -1.63
C TYR A 152 -8.14 -9.60 -0.50
N LYS A 153 -8.33 -8.32 -0.79
CA LYS A 153 -8.40 -7.25 0.21
C LYS A 153 -9.87 -6.82 0.39
N CYS A 154 -10.33 -6.70 1.64
CA CYS A 154 -11.66 -6.19 1.97
C CYS A 154 -11.62 -4.74 2.41
N TYR A 155 -12.57 -3.97 1.88
CA TYR A 155 -12.81 -2.56 2.18
C TYR A 155 -14.14 -2.40 2.88
N ASN A 156 -14.22 -1.45 3.80
CA ASN A 156 -15.49 -1.08 4.43
C ASN A 156 -16.25 -0.02 3.62
N LYS A 157 -17.44 0.34 4.07
CA LYS A 157 -18.32 1.31 3.41
C LYS A 157 -17.72 2.71 3.24
N ASN A 158 -16.67 3.04 3.98
CA ASN A 158 -15.98 4.32 3.86
C ASN A 158 -14.91 4.33 2.76
N GLY A 159 -14.61 3.16 2.14
CA GLY A 159 -13.66 3.03 1.05
C GLY A 159 -12.20 2.85 1.48
N TYR A 160 -11.91 2.52 2.74
CA TYR A 160 -10.60 2.04 3.20
C TYR A 160 -10.67 0.58 3.64
N GLN A 161 -9.53 -0.09 3.71
CA GLN A 161 -9.48 -1.48 4.18
C GLN A 161 -10.14 -1.59 5.56
N MET A 162 -10.89 -2.68 5.79
CA MET A 162 -11.54 -2.92 7.08
C MET A 162 -10.60 -2.65 8.25
N THR A 163 -11.13 -2.07 9.31
CA THR A 163 -10.42 -1.93 10.58
C THR A 163 -10.09 -3.30 11.18
N ASP A 164 -9.23 -3.33 12.21
CA ASP A 164 -8.87 -4.61 12.84
C ASP A 164 -10.10 -5.28 13.47
N ASP A 165 -11.01 -4.50 14.05
CA ASP A 165 -12.25 -5.01 14.64
C ASP A 165 -13.21 -5.55 13.57
N GLU A 166 -13.41 -4.83 12.46
CA GLU A 166 -14.22 -5.27 11.33
C GLU A 166 -13.65 -6.55 10.69
N ALA A 167 -12.33 -6.62 10.57
CA ALA A 167 -11.64 -7.80 10.04
C ALA A 167 -11.79 -9.01 10.95
N ALA A 168 -11.63 -8.82 12.28
CA ALA A 168 -11.80 -9.87 13.26
C ALA A 168 -13.26 -10.38 13.30
N GLU A 169 -14.23 -9.47 13.25
CA GLU A 169 -15.65 -9.82 13.18
C GLU A 169 -15.97 -10.62 11.90
N THR A 170 -15.46 -10.16 10.74
CA THR A 170 -15.63 -10.87 9.47
C THR A 170 -14.97 -12.25 9.51
N TYR A 171 -13.77 -12.37 10.08
CA TYR A 171 -13.07 -13.64 10.21
C TYR A 171 -13.85 -14.66 11.04
N HIS A 172 -14.57 -14.22 12.08
CA HIS A 172 -15.43 -15.08 12.88
C HIS A 172 -16.55 -15.76 12.04
N TYR A 173 -17.02 -15.13 10.98
CA TYR A 173 -17.93 -15.77 10.02
C TYR A 173 -17.17 -16.70 9.08
N ILE A 174 -16.01 -16.28 8.55
CA ILE A 174 -15.20 -17.07 7.60
C ILE A 174 -14.79 -18.42 8.20
N GLU A 175 -14.37 -18.46 9.46
CA GLU A 175 -13.88 -19.68 10.10
C GLU A 175 -14.94 -20.80 10.21
N LYS A 176 -16.23 -20.45 10.18
CA LYS A 176 -17.36 -21.38 10.23
C LYS A 176 -17.71 -22.00 8.88
N VAL A 177 -17.23 -21.44 7.79
CA VAL A 177 -17.56 -21.87 6.43
C VAL A 177 -16.72 -23.08 6.03
N ASP A 178 -17.39 -24.18 5.66
CA ASP A 178 -16.74 -25.34 5.03
C ASP A 178 -16.42 -25.05 3.55
N TYR A 179 -15.24 -25.47 3.08
CA TYR A 179 -14.76 -25.19 1.73
C TYR A 179 -15.63 -25.74 0.60
N PHE A 180 -16.37 -26.83 0.82
CA PHE A 180 -17.08 -27.54 -0.22
C PHE A 180 -18.59 -27.50 -0.07
N THR A 181 -19.10 -27.39 1.14
CA THR A 181 -20.55 -27.44 1.43
C THR A 181 -21.10 -26.16 2.03
N GLY A 182 -20.23 -25.26 2.49
CA GLY A 182 -20.64 -24.05 3.18
C GLY A 182 -20.75 -22.80 2.27
N ILE A 183 -20.44 -22.92 0.98
CA ILE A 183 -20.39 -21.79 0.05
C ILE A 183 -21.65 -21.81 -0.85
N GLN A 184 -22.45 -20.76 -0.77
CA GLN A 184 -23.64 -20.57 -1.63
C GLN A 184 -23.25 -19.73 -2.84
N LYS A 185 -23.53 -20.22 -4.04
CA LYS A 185 -23.21 -19.54 -5.29
C LYS A 185 -24.43 -19.43 -6.20
N ALA A 186 -24.62 -18.26 -6.79
CA ALA A 186 -25.47 -18.10 -7.96
C ALA A 186 -24.75 -18.57 -9.23
N ASN A 187 -25.51 -18.84 -10.28
CA ASN A 187 -24.91 -18.91 -11.61
C ASN A 187 -24.52 -17.48 -12.01
N PHE A 188 -23.23 -17.26 -12.29
CA PHE A 188 -22.70 -15.92 -12.57
C PHE A 188 -23.38 -15.23 -13.75
N ASP A 189 -23.55 -15.94 -14.89
CA ASP A 189 -24.17 -15.37 -16.09
C ASP A 189 -25.65 -15.03 -15.87
N ALA A 190 -26.36 -15.84 -15.11
CA ALA A 190 -27.73 -15.55 -14.72
C ALA A 190 -27.81 -14.30 -13.80
N ALA A 191 -26.91 -14.19 -12.84
CA ALA A 191 -26.84 -13.02 -11.95
C ALA A 191 -26.46 -11.72 -12.69
N VAL A 192 -25.68 -11.81 -13.75
CA VAL A 192 -25.43 -10.68 -14.67
C VAL A 192 -26.70 -10.35 -15.45
N ALA A 193 -27.40 -11.36 -15.97
CA ALA A 193 -28.59 -11.17 -16.80
C ALA A 193 -29.78 -10.58 -16.02
N ASP A 194 -29.95 -10.91 -14.74
CA ASP A 194 -30.99 -10.37 -13.88
C ASP A 194 -30.61 -9.05 -13.18
N GLY A 195 -29.35 -8.63 -13.33
CA GLY A 195 -28.81 -7.40 -12.78
C GLY A 195 -28.40 -7.48 -11.30
N THR A 196 -28.36 -8.64 -10.67
CA THR A 196 -27.77 -8.81 -9.33
C THR A 196 -26.29 -8.51 -9.36
N VAL A 197 -25.58 -8.93 -10.43
CA VAL A 197 -24.23 -8.50 -10.77
C VAL A 197 -24.32 -7.46 -11.88
N GLU A 198 -23.85 -6.26 -11.61
CA GLU A 198 -23.81 -5.14 -12.56
C GLU A 198 -22.36 -4.78 -12.88
N TYR A 199 -22.05 -4.75 -14.17
CA TYR A 199 -20.74 -4.26 -14.61
C TYR A 199 -20.64 -2.74 -14.49
N ILE A 200 -19.55 -2.29 -13.89
CA ILE A 200 -19.16 -0.87 -13.85
C ILE A 200 -17.85 -0.70 -14.63
N GLY A 201 -17.67 0.43 -15.30
CA GLY A 201 -16.51 0.65 -16.18
C GLY A 201 -16.30 2.12 -16.48
N GLU A 202 -16.29 2.49 -17.77
CA GLU A 202 -15.86 3.80 -18.27
C GLU A 202 -16.48 5.01 -17.53
N LYS A 203 -17.77 4.95 -17.20
CA LYS A 203 -18.42 6.06 -16.45
C LYS A 203 -17.82 6.23 -15.05
N MET A 204 -17.54 5.13 -14.37
CA MET A 204 -16.92 5.16 -13.05
C MET A 204 -15.47 5.64 -13.13
N MET A 205 -14.70 5.18 -14.12
CA MET A 205 -13.35 5.64 -14.39
C MET A 205 -13.32 7.13 -14.74
N THR A 206 -14.24 7.62 -15.57
CA THR A 206 -14.35 9.04 -15.90
C THR A 206 -14.60 9.87 -14.64
N ALA A 207 -15.56 9.46 -13.80
CA ALA A 207 -15.85 10.16 -12.55
C ALA A 207 -14.66 10.14 -11.56
N PHE A 208 -13.92 9.04 -11.51
CA PHE A 208 -12.68 8.94 -10.74
C PHE A 208 -11.62 9.94 -11.24
N LEU A 209 -11.36 9.94 -12.54
CA LEU A 209 -10.39 10.86 -13.14
C LEU A 209 -10.81 12.33 -12.99
N ASP A 210 -12.10 12.65 -13.08
CA ASP A 210 -12.62 13.99 -12.81
C ASP A 210 -12.31 14.42 -11.37
N ALA A 211 -12.50 13.53 -10.41
CA ALA A 211 -12.18 13.79 -9.00
C ALA A 211 -10.67 13.94 -8.77
N VAL A 212 -9.84 13.11 -9.40
CA VAL A 212 -8.36 13.23 -9.36
C VAL A 212 -7.91 14.55 -9.94
N GLU A 213 -8.44 14.96 -11.09
CA GLU A 213 -8.07 16.20 -11.78
C GLU A 213 -8.34 17.45 -10.93
N THR A 214 -9.31 17.42 -10.01
CA THR A 214 -9.56 18.53 -9.08
C THR A 214 -8.37 18.83 -8.16
N GLN A 215 -7.46 17.87 -7.98
CA GLN A 215 -6.26 18.06 -7.16
C GLN A 215 -5.11 18.76 -7.90
N CYS A 216 -5.23 18.98 -9.21
CA CYS A 216 -4.24 19.72 -10.00
C CYS A 216 -4.10 21.17 -9.49
N MET A 217 -2.88 21.55 -9.09
CA MET A 217 -2.58 22.88 -8.56
C MET A 217 -2.26 23.88 -9.66
N ASN A 218 -1.58 23.51 -10.74
CA ASN A 218 -1.07 24.42 -11.77
C ASN A 218 -1.41 23.94 -13.17
N ARG A 219 -2.67 24.12 -13.59
CA ARG A 219 -3.12 23.73 -14.93
C ARG A 219 -2.25 24.34 -16.04
N GLY A 220 -1.85 23.51 -17.00
CA GLY A 220 -1.04 23.90 -18.16
C GLY A 220 0.45 24.13 -17.87
N VAL A 221 0.93 23.88 -16.65
CA VAL A 221 2.37 24.01 -16.32
C VAL A 221 3.20 22.96 -17.06
N CYS A 222 2.69 21.74 -17.22
CA CYS A 222 3.38 20.65 -17.90
C CYS A 222 3.63 20.99 -19.37
N GLN A 223 2.64 21.56 -20.06
CA GLN A 223 2.78 22.00 -21.43
C GLN A 223 3.78 23.17 -21.56
N LYS A 224 3.70 24.16 -20.67
CA LYS A 224 4.65 25.30 -20.67
C LYS A 224 6.09 24.86 -20.43
N ALA A 225 6.29 23.85 -19.59
CA ALA A 225 7.61 23.31 -19.28
C ALA A 225 8.14 22.35 -20.37
N ASP A 226 7.32 22.00 -21.37
CA ASP A 226 7.65 20.97 -22.36
C ASP A 226 8.15 19.69 -21.65
N LEU A 227 7.36 19.21 -20.68
CA LEU A 227 7.75 18.10 -19.81
C LEU A 227 7.80 16.78 -20.58
N LYS A 228 8.92 16.05 -20.45
CA LYS A 228 9.11 14.71 -21.01
C LYS A 228 9.12 13.68 -19.91
N VAL A 229 8.23 12.70 -20.02
CA VAL A 229 8.05 11.62 -19.04
C VAL A 229 8.21 10.27 -19.71
N ILE A 230 8.99 9.36 -19.12
CA ILE A 230 8.94 7.93 -19.43
C ILE A 230 8.12 7.27 -18.34
N TYR A 231 7.12 6.50 -18.72
CA TYR A 231 6.23 5.81 -17.79
C TYR A 231 6.25 4.30 -17.99
N THR A 232 6.33 3.56 -16.90
CA THR A 232 6.07 2.11 -16.90
C THR A 232 4.95 1.75 -15.93
N PRO A 233 3.87 1.13 -16.40
CA PRO A 233 2.83 0.54 -15.54
C PRO A 233 3.24 -0.82 -14.94
N LEU A 234 4.44 -1.33 -15.21
CA LEU A 234 4.94 -2.65 -14.77
C LEU A 234 3.93 -3.78 -15.07
N ASN A 235 3.37 -3.80 -16.28
CA ASN A 235 2.32 -4.74 -16.72
C ASN A 235 1.05 -4.72 -15.85
N GLY A 236 0.78 -3.62 -15.13
CA GLY A 236 -0.33 -3.46 -14.19
C GLY A 236 -1.49 -2.62 -14.72
N THR A 237 -2.35 -2.21 -13.77
CA THR A 237 -3.60 -1.47 -14.01
C THR A 237 -3.40 -0.01 -14.36
N GLY A 238 -2.22 0.56 -14.08
CA GLY A 238 -1.96 1.99 -14.22
C GLY A 238 -1.91 2.51 -15.67
N ASN A 239 -1.74 1.64 -16.67
CA ASN A 239 -1.53 2.05 -18.06
C ASN A 239 -2.58 3.07 -18.57
N LYS A 240 -3.87 2.71 -18.49
CA LYS A 240 -4.95 3.58 -18.97
C LYS A 240 -5.14 4.83 -18.09
N PRO A 241 -5.38 4.72 -16.76
CA PRO A 241 -5.74 5.87 -15.92
C PRO A 241 -4.60 6.87 -15.71
N VAL A 242 -3.35 6.41 -15.55
CA VAL A 242 -2.21 7.33 -15.41
C VAL A 242 -1.98 8.11 -16.69
N ARG A 243 -2.02 7.46 -17.85
CA ARG A 243 -1.89 8.17 -19.14
C ARG A 243 -3.04 9.15 -19.37
N ALA A 244 -4.26 8.76 -19.04
CA ALA A 244 -5.43 9.63 -19.18
C ALA A 244 -5.33 10.88 -18.29
N ILE A 245 -4.90 10.76 -17.03
CA ILE A 245 -4.76 11.92 -16.18
C ILE A 245 -3.60 12.82 -16.61
N LEU A 246 -2.47 12.26 -17.08
CA LEU A 246 -1.35 13.03 -17.60
C LEU A 246 -1.73 13.81 -18.87
N ASP A 247 -2.55 13.22 -19.75
CA ASP A 247 -3.11 13.90 -20.91
C ASP A 247 -4.02 15.07 -20.49
N ARG A 248 -4.93 14.86 -19.53
CA ARG A 248 -5.84 15.89 -19.00
C ARG A 248 -5.12 17.10 -18.41
N ILE A 249 -3.98 16.91 -17.76
CA ILE A 249 -3.18 18.03 -17.23
C ILE A 249 -2.20 18.62 -18.25
N GLY A 250 -2.20 18.09 -19.48
CA GLY A 250 -1.43 18.59 -20.62
C GLY A 250 0.05 18.25 -20.57
N VAL A 251 0.44 17.03 -20.16
CA VAL A 251 1.82 16.54 -20.31
C VAL A 251 2.07 16.24 -21.79
N PRO A 252 2.96 16.99 -22.49
CA PRO A 252 3.05 16.90 -23.94
C PRO A 252 3.76 15.63 -24.44
N HIS A 253 4.62 15.04 -23.64
CA HIS A 253 5.44 13.90 -24.02
C HIS A 253 5.42 12.81 -22.96
N VAL A 254 4.60 11.79 -23.15
CA VAL A 254 4.55 10.58 -22.34
C VAL A 254 4.99 9.38 -23.19
N TYR A 255 6.15 8.83 -22.86
CA TYR A 255 6.72 7.65 -23.50
C TYR A 255 6.51 6.43 -22.60
N VAL A 256 5.73 5.47 -23.07
CA VAL A 256 5.47 4.25 -22.29
C VAL A 256 6.51 3.18 -22.66
N VAL A 257 6.98 2.42 -21.65
CA VAL A 257 7.87 1.26 -21.86
C VAL A 257 7.09 0.15 -22.55
N PRO A 258 7.37 -0.18 -23.83
CA PRO A 258 6.51 -1.06 -24.62
C PRO A 258 6.37 -2.46 -24.06
N GLU A 259 7.44 -3.03 -23.49
CA GLU A 259 7.47 -4.38 -22.92
C GLU A 259 6.65 -4.50 -21.63
N GLN A 260 6.33 -3.36 -21.01
CA GLN A 260 5.62 -3.28 -19.73
C GLN A 260 4.26 -2.58 -19.84
N GLU A 261 3.88 -2.14 -21.04
CA GLU A 261 2.66 -1.36 -21.30
C GLU A 261 1.39 -2.19 -21.06
N LEU A 262 1.32 -3.38 -21.66
CA LEU A 262 0.13 -4.21 -21.57
C LEU A 262 0.11 -5.05 -20.28
N PRO A 263 -1.09 -5.27 -19.69
CA PRO A 263 -1.23 -6.12 -18.53
C PRO A 263 -0.71 -7.55 -18.76
N ASP A 264 0.14 -8.02 -17.86
CA ASP A 264 0.63 -9.42 -17.87
C ASP A 264 0.96 -9.87 -16.44
N GLY A 265 0.16 -10.81 -15.92
CA GLY A 265 0.31 -11.34 -14.56
C GLY A 265 1.58 -12.16 -14.33
N ASN A 266 2.35 -12.47 -15.38
CA ASN A 266 3.65 -13.15 -15.25
C ASN A 266 4.79 -12.16 -14.97
N PHE A 267 4.60 -10.86 -15.21
CA PHE A 267 5.63 -9.82 -15.02
C PHE A 267 6.99 -10.19 -15.64
N PRO A 268 7.05 -10.49 -16.95
CA PRO A 268 8.19 -11.18 -17.57
C PRO A 268 9.50 -10.38 -17.52
N THR A 269 9.40 -9.05 -17.47
CA THR A 269 10.56 -8.15 -17.46
C THR A 269 10.93 -7.64 -16.07
N CYS A 270 10.03 -7.80 -15.10
CA CYS A 270 10.25 -7.39 -13.72
C CYS A 270 9.55 -8.38 -12.77
N PRO A 271 10.15 -9.55 -12.46
CA PRO A 271 9.52 -10.59 -11.64
C PRO A 271 9.08 -10.15 -10.25
N TYR A 272 9.63 -9.06 -9.74
CA TYR A 272 9.21 -8.36 -8.54
C TYR A 272 8.82 -6.92 -8.92
N PRO A 273 7.55 -6.70 -9.35
CA PRO A 273 7.12 -5.43 -9.95
C PRO A 273 6.88 -4.35 -8.89
N ASN A 274 7.95 -3.98 -8.18
CA ASN A 274 7.95 -3.03 -7.08
C ASN A 274 8.69 -1.74 -7.49
N PRO A 275 8.02 -0.58 -7.56
CA PRO A 275 8.66 0.69 -7.92
C PRO A 275 9.70 1.21 -6.90
N GLU A 276 9.88 0.53 -5.77
CA GLU A 276 10.94 0.84 -4.80
C GLU A 276 12.33 0.39 -5.26
N ILE A 277 12.41 -0.58 -6.20
CA ILE A 277 13.68 -1.20 -6.60
C ILE A 277 14.15 -0.70 -7.97
N LYS A 278 15.46 -0.64 -8.13
CA LYS A 278 16.10 -0.20 -9.39
C LYS A 278 15.67 -1.04 -10.59
N GLN A 279 15.45 -2.34 -10.40
CA GLN A 279 15.07 -3.27 -11.46
C GLN A 279 13.76 -2.86 -12.15
N ALA A 280 12.81 -2.27 -11.42
CA ALA A 280 11.56 -1.77 -12.00
C ALA A 280 11.79 -0.65 -13.05
N PHE A 281 12.92 0.04 -12.98
CA PHE A 281 13.28 1.13 -13.89
C PHE A 281 14.25 0.73 -15.01
N GLU A 282 14.76 -0.49 -15.07
CA GLU A 282 15.83 -0.87 -16.01
C GLU A 282 15.46 -0.58 -17.48
N LEU A 283 14.26 -0.93 -17.92
CA LEU A 283 13.81 -0.67 -19.30
C LEU A 283 13.57 0.82 -19.53
N ALA A 284 12.96 1.52 -18.56
CA ALA A 284 12.77 2.97 -18.65
C ALA A 284 14.11 3.72 -18.69
N LEU A 285 15.10 3.29 -17.93
CA LEU A 285 16.45 3.85 -17.94
C LEU A 285 17.14 3.64 -19.30
N LYS A 286 17.00 2.45 -19.89
CA LYS A 286 17.52 2.16 -21.24
C LYS A 286 16.85 3.04 -22.30
N MET A 287 15.53 3.22 -22.24
CA MET A 287 14.82 4.15 -23.13
C MET A 287 15.32 5.59 -22.94
N ASN A 288 15.64 5.98 -21.71
CA ASN A 288 16.08 7.32 -21.39
C ASN A 288 17.44 7.71 -22.00
N GLU A 289 18.28 6.74 -22.36
CA GLU A 289 19.53 7.00 -23.07
C GLU A 289 19.30 7.75 -24.39
N ASN A 290 18.14 7.55 -25.05
CA ASN A 290 17.78 8.18 -26.31
C ASN A 290 16.76 9.31 -26.16
N ILE A 291 15.86 9.25 -25.16
CA ILE A 291 14.75 10.18 -25.02
C ILE A 291 15.16 11.42 -24.22
N HIS A 292 16.07 11.26 -23.27
CA HIS A 292 16.48 12.32 -22.35
C HIS A 292 15.27 12.96 -21.64
N ALA A 293 14.43 12.13 -21.01
CA ALA A 293 13.28 12.57 -20.25
C ALA A 293 13.68 13.30 -18.96
N ASP A 294 12.81 14.20 -18.53
CA ASP A 294 12.97 14.93 -17.26
C ASP A 294 12.64 14.04 -16.05
N LEU A 295 11.72 13.09 -16.25
CA LEU A 295 11.14 12.27 -15.19
C LEU A 295 10.85 10.85 -15.71
N LEU A 296 11.16 9.84 -14.90
CA LEU A 296 10.75 8.47 -15.10
C LEU A 296 9.78 8.11 -13.98
N LEU A 297 8.63 7.50 -14.33
CA LEU A 297 7.60 7.03 -13.42
C LEU A 297 7.44 5.51 -13.54
N ALA A 298 7.25 4.83 -12.41
CA ALA A 298 6.85 3.42 -12.36
C ALA A 298 5.72 3.25 -11.34
N THR A 299 4.61 2.60 -11.74
CA THR A 299 3.53 2.21 -10.82
C THR A 299 3.52 0.70 -10.64
N ASP A 300 3.14 0.24 -9.44
CA ASP A 300 2.99 -1.20 -9.17
C ASP A 300 1.70 -1.77 -9.82
N PRO A 301 1.54 -3.10 -9.86
CA PRO A 301 0.45 -3.72 -10.62
C PRO A 301 -0.96 -3.27 -10.26
N ASP A 302 -1.27 -2.98 -9.01
CA ASP A 302 -2.57 -2.46 -8.57
C ASP A 302 -2.60 -0.93 -8.47
N CYS A 303 -1.55 -0.27 -8.97
CA CYS A 303 -1.43 1.18 -9.14
C CYS A 303 -1.80 1.99 -7.87
N ASP A 304 -1.40 1.46 -6.71
CA ASP A 304 -1.52 2.17 -5.43
C ASP A 304 -0.18 2.82 -5.01
N ARG A 305 0.95 2.46 -5.66
CA ARG A 305 2.29 3.03 -5.42
C ARG A 305 2.90 3.57 -6.69
N VAL A 306 3.69 4.65 -6.54
CA VAL A 306 4.49 5.21 -7.62
C VAL A 306 5.88 5.55 -7.15
N GLY A 307 6.88 5.06 -7.89
CA GLY A 307 8.28 5.43 -7.75
C GLY A 307 8.74 6.33 -8.89
N ILE A 308 9.80 7.10 -8.64
CA ILE A 308 10.38 7.99 -9.65
C ILE A 308 11.90 7.89 -9.72
N ALA A 309 12.41 8.15 -10.92
CA ALA A 309 13.81 8.46 -11.17
C ALA A 309 13.94 9.79 -11.91
N VAL A 310 14.95 10.56 -11.57
CA VAL A 310 15.20 11.89 -12.16
C VAL A 310 16.63 12.02 -12.64
N MET A 311 16.86 12.93 -13.58
CA MET A 311 18.21 13.28 -14.01
C MET A 311 18.72 14.44 -13.16
N GLN A 312 19.86 14.26 -12.51
CA GLN A 312 20.53 15.30 -11.73
C GLN A 312 22.02 15.32 -12.06
N GLY A 313 22.53 16.45 -12.54
CA GLY A 313 23.95 16.58 -12.91
C GLY A 313 24.42 15.54 -13.94
N GLY A 314 23.55 15.12 -14.88
CA GLY A 314 23.84 14.10 -15.89
C GLY A 314 23.81 12.66 -15.38
N LYS A 315 23.39 12.42 -14.13
CA LYS A 315 23.26 11.08 -13.53
C LYS A 315 21.82 10.81 -13.14
N VAL A 316 21.44 9.53 -13.19
CA VAL A 316 20.15 9.06 -12.69
C VAL A 316 20.17 9.03 -11.16
N ARG A 317 19.15 9.61 -10.54
CA ARG A 317 18.84 9.48 -9.12
C ARG A 317 17.47 8.84 -8.93
N LEU A 318 17.43 7.67 -8.32
CA LEU A 318 16.20 7.07 -7.82
C LEU A 318 15.82 7.82 -6.55
N MET A 319 14.54 8.23 -6.45
CA MET A 319 14.03 8.93 -5.29
C MET A 319 13.32 7.94 -4.37
N SER A 320 13.59 8.02 -3.07
CA SER A 320 12.88 7.19 -2.09
C SER A 320 11.44 7.69 -1.87
N GLY A 321 10.57 6.80 -1.38
CA GLY A 321 9.20 7.17 -1.02
C GLY A 321 9.13 8.30 0.00
N ASN A 322 10.08 8.34 0.93
CA ASN A 322 10.22 9.43 1.89
C ASN A 322 10.58 10.77 1.23
N GLU A 323 11.51 10.77 0.28
CA GLU A 323 11.89 11.99 -0.44
C GLU A 323 10.73 12.52 -1.28
N VAL A 324 10.03 11.64 -2.01
CA VAL A 324 8.87 12.02 -2.82
C VAL A 324 7.73 12.54 -1.94
N GLY A 325 7.43 11.87 -0.82
CA GLY A 325 6.41 12.33 0.14
C GLY A 325 6.72 13.71 0.71
N ALA A 326 7.98 13.95 1.09
CA ALA A 326 8.44 15.24 1.60
C ALA A 326 8.34 16.35 0.53
N MET A 327 8.77 16.07 -0.71
CA MET A 327 8.68 17.03 -1.83
C MET A 327 7.23 17.35 -2.18
N LEU A 328 6.36 16.33 -2.28
CA LEU A 328 4.93 16.53 -2.57
C LEU A 328 4.26 17.38 -1.48
N LEU A 329 4.53 17.08 -0.21
CA LEU A 329 4.00 17.86 0.90
C LEU A 329 4.44 19.33 0.83
N ASN A 330 5.75 19.56 0.62
CA ASN A 330 6.28 20.92 0.49
C ASN A 330 5.63 21.65 -0.69
N TYR A 331 5.52 21.01 -1.84
CA TYR A 331 4.90 21.55 -3.04
C TYR A 331 3.43 21.92 -2.81
N LEU A 332 2.63 21.01 -2.27
CA LEU A 332 1.21 21.24 -2.03
C LEU A 332 0.97 22.38 -1.02
N LEU A 333 1.73 22.42 0.07
CA LEU A 333 1.63 23.50 1.07
C LEU A 333 2.04 24.85 0.48
N GLU A 334 3.12 24.89 -0.31
CA GLU A 334 3.56 26.10 -0.99
C GLU A 334 2.52 26.60 -2.00
N MET A 335 1.99 25.72 -2.84
CA MET A 335 0.97 26.08 -3.83
C MET A 335 -0.33 26.55 -3.19
N ARG A 336 -0.81 25.87 -2.15
CA ARG A 336 -1.99 26.31 -1.39
C ARG A 336 -1.76 27.67 -0.73
N LYS A 337 -0.58 27.93 -0.19
CA LYS A 337 -0.21 29.23 0.39
C LYS A 337 -0.19 30.33 -0.67
N GLN A 338 0.46 30.09 -1.82
CA GLN A 338 0.52 31.07 -2.92
C GLN A 338 -0.86 31.43 -3.47
N LYS A 339 -1.79 30.45 -3.50
CA LYS A 339 -3.17 30.64 -3.95
C LYS A 339 -4.11 31.17 -2.87
N GLY A 340 -3.66 31.31 -1.64
CA GLY A 340 -4.51 31.72 -0.51
C GLY A 340 -5.54 30.67 -0.09
N THR A 341 -5.32 29.39 -0.44
CA THR A 341 -6.22 28.27 -0.11
C THR A 341 -5.69 27.39 1.02
N LEU A 342 -4.56 27.74 1.64
CA LEU A 342 -4.03 27.01 2.79
C LEU A 342 -4.85 27.36 4.03
N SER A 343 -5.64 26.40 4.51
CA SER A 343 -6.43 26.54 5.73
C SER A 343 -5.51 26.62 6.97
N GLN A 344 -5.91 27.42 7.95
CA GLN A 344 -5.25 27.45 9.26
C GLN A 344 -5.38 26.12 10.03
N ASN A 345 -6.35 25.29 9.64
CA ASN A 345 -6.60 23.98 10.21
C ASN A 345 -6.09 22.84 9.31
N SER A 346 -5.21 23.14 8.34
CA SER A 346 -4.66 22.16 7.42
C SER A 346 -4.05 20.97 8.16
N VAL A 347 -4.28 19.76 7.61
CA VAL A 347 -3.82 18.50 8.19
C VAL A 347 -3.05 17.70 7.14
N ALA A 348 -1.84 17.29 7.47
CA ALA A 348 -1.07 16.30 6.74
C ALA A 348 -0.80 15.06 7.62
N VAL A 349 -0.66 13.91 7.00
CA VAL A 349 -0.63 12.63 7.72
C VAL A 349 0.46 11.73 7.17
N LYS A 350 1.15 10.97 8.02
CA LYS A 350 2.06 9.91 7.59
C LYS A 350 2.00 8.69 8.49
N SER A 351 2.53 7.56 8.00
CA SER A 351 2.87 6.47 8.89
C SER A 351 4.02 6.89 9.81
N PHE A 352 4.01 6.46 11.05
CA PHE A 352 5.03 6.85 12.05
C PHE A 352 6.45 6.38 11.69
N VAL A 353 6.58 5.40 10.79
CA VAL A 353 7.84 4.90 10.24
C VAL A 353 8.37 5.73 9.06
N SER A 354 7.54 6.60 8.47
CA SER A 354 7.95 7.52 7.41
C SER A 354 8.78 8.69 7.96
N THR A 355 9.44 9.43 7.08
CA THR A 355 10.40 10.49 7.46
C THR A 355 9.81 11.61 8.28
N ASP A 356 10.50 12.03 9.35
CA ASP A 356 10.12 13.19 10.16
C ASP A 356 10.47 14.54 9.49
N LEU A 357 11.18 14.52 8.36
CA LEU A 357 11.35 15.70 7.49
C LEU A 357 10.00 16.30 7.10
N ALA A 358 8.99 15.47 6.83
CA ALA A 358 7.64 15.92 6.52
C ALA A 358 6.99 16.71 7.67
N GLN A 359 7.27 16.34 8.92
CA GLN A 359 6.80 17.08 10.08
C GLN A 359 7.46 18.46 10.20
N ALA A 360 8.78 18.54 9.91
CA ALA A 360 9.51 19.80 9.90
C ALA A 360 8.97 20.74 8.79
N ILE A 361 8.68 20.20 7.60
CA ILE A 361 8.05 20.94 6.50
C ILE A 361 6.68 21.45 6.92
N ALA A 362 5.79 20.60 7.43
CA ALA A 362 4.45 21.00 7.84
C ALA A 362 4.46 22.12 8.89
N ALA A 363 5.36 22.03 9.88
CA ALA A 363 5.51 23.04 10.92
C ALA A 363 5.82 24.45 10.36
N ARG A 364 6.65 24.56 9.31
CA ARG A 364 6.97 25.84 8.65
C ARG A 364 5.74 26.53 8.04
N TYR A 365 4.74 25.73 7.63
CA TYR A 365 3.50 26.24 7.05
C TYR A 365 2.35 26.34 8.05
N GLY A 366 2.57 26.00 9.32
CA GLY A 366 1.52 25.96 10.35
C GLY A 366 0.51 24.82 10.12
N CYS A 367 0.88 23.80 9.34
CA CYS A 367 0.03 22.66 9.06
C CYS A 367 0.11 21.65 10.21
N THR A 368 -1.03 21.21 10.73
CA THR A 368 -1.12 20.13 11.71
C THR A 368 -0.61 18.84 11.11
N PHE A 369 0.26 18.14 11.82
CA PHE A 369 0.84 16.91 11.34
C PHE A 369 0.47 15.73 12.24
N LYS A 370 -0.04 14.63 11.64
CA LYS A 370 -0.42 13.41 12.38
C LYS A 370 0.48 12.25 11.99
N ASN A 371 1.03 11.58 12.99
CA ASN A 371 1.72 10.30 12.86
C ASN A 371 0.76 9.17 13.21
N LEU A 372 0.58 8.19 12.34
CA LEU A 372 -0.34 7.06 12.51
C LEU A 372 0.43 5.74 12.45
N LEU A 373 -0.21 4.66 12.87
CA LEU A 373 0.32 3.31 12.65
C LEU A 373 0.48 3.03 11.14
N THR A 374 1.36 2.08 10.80
CA THR A 374 1.52 1.61 9.43
C THR A 374 0.25 0.93 8.93
N GLY A 375 -0.17 1.32 7.75
CA GLY A 375 -1.39 0.86 7.09
C GLY A 375 -2.25 2.03 6.67
N PHE A 376 -2.49 2.14 5.37
CA PHE A 376 -3.15 3.32 4.79
C PHE A 376 -4.61 3.50 5.26
N LYS A 377 -5.22 2.43 5.81
CA LYS A 377 -6.55 2.48 6.44
C LYS A 377 -6.66 3.56 7.54
N TYR A 378 -5.60 3.77 8.33
CA TYR A 378 -5.57 4.82 9.35
C TYR A 378 -5.56 6.22 8.75
N ILE A 379 -4.89 6.40 7.60
CA ILE A 379 -4.94 7.65 6.83
C ILE A 379 -6.35 7.85 6.27
N GLY A 380 -6.94 6.80 5.68
CA GLY A 380 -8.32 6.81 5.19
C GLY A 380 -9.34 7.16 6.27
N GLU A 381 -9.15 6.67 7.49
CA GLU A 381 -9.98 6.99 8.64
C GLU A 381 -9.90 8.48 9.01
N VAL A 382 -8.69 9.07 9.06
CA VAL A 382 -8.52 10.52 9.31
C VAL A 382 -9.22 11.35 8.25
N VAL A 383 -9.11 10.98 6.97
CA VAL A 383 -9.81 11.67 5.87
C VAL A 383 -11.32 11.59 6.06
N THR A 384 -11.85 10.40 6.43
CA THR A 384 -13.27 10.20 6.71
C THR A 384 -13.75 11.03 7.90
N GLN A 385 -12.96 11.13 8.96
CA GLN A 385 -13.26 11.98 10.13
C GLN A 385 -13.31 13.46 9.75
N LEU A 386 -12.35 13.95 8.97
CA LEU A 386 -12.34 15.33 8.49
C LEU A 386 -13.57 15.64 7.62
N GLU A 387 -13.91 14.74 6.70
CA GLU A 387 -15.10 14.88 5.84
C GLU A 387 -16.39 14.92 6.66
N SER A 388 -16.55 14.03 7.65
CA SER A 388 -17.74 14.01 8.53
C SER A 388 -17.90 15.28 9.37
N GLN A 389 -16.81 16.01 9.59
CA GLN A 389 -16.78 17.30 10.28
C GLN A 389 -16.95 18.51 9.34
N GLY A 390 -17.17 18.27 8.02
CA GLY A 390 -17.22 19.35 7.01
C GLY A 390 -15.85 20.01 6.75
N ARG A 391 -14.76 19.31 7.05
CA ARG A 391 -13.37 19.77 6.98
C ARG A 391 -12.54 19.03 5.92
N ALA A 392 -13.17 18.52 4.88
CA ALA A 392 -12.50 17.79 3.81
C ALA A 392 -11.35 18.60 3.17
N ASP A 393 -11.52 19.91 3.00
CA ASP A 393 -10.53 20.80 2.40
C ASP A 393 -9.30 21.05 3.29
N ASP A 394 -9.39 20.75 4.59
CA ASP A 394 -8.25 20.82 5.50
C ASP A 394 -7.21 19.71 5.23
N PHE A 395 -7.61 18.60 4.63
CA PHE A 395 -6.69 17.53 4.27
C PHE A 395 -5.76 17.95 3.14
N VAL A 396 -4.46 17.95 3.38
CA VAL A 396 -3.45 18.29 2.38
C VAL A 396 -3.01 17.04 1.64
N MET A 397 -2.43 16.09 2.36
CA MET A 397 -2.03 14.78 1.85
C MET A 397 -1.74 13.79 2.98
N GLY A 398 -1.75 12.50 2.62
CA GLY A 398 -1.22 11.42 3.44
C GLY A 398 -0.23 10.58 2.66
N PHE A 399 0.79 9.98 3.33
CA PHE A 399 1.74 9.11 2.66
C PHE A 399 2.38 8.08 3.58
N GLU A 400 2.92 7.04 2.96
CA GLU A 400 3.79 6.04 3.58
C GLU A 400 5.13 5.99 2.85
N GLU A 401 6.20 5.64 3.58
CA GLU A 401 7.57 5.50 3.05
C GLU A 401 7.66 4.49 1.90
N SER A 402 6.71 3.56 1.85
CA SER A 402 6.60 2.51 0.84
C SER A 402 5.95 2.99 -0.46
N TYR A 403 6.20 4.26 -0.85
CA TYR A 403 5.80 4.83 -2.14
C TYR A 403 4.29 5.01 -2.35
N GLY A 404 3.52 5.01 -1.28
CA GLY A 404 2.08 5.22 -1.30
C GLY A 404 1.69 6.63 -0.86
N TYR A 405 0.90 7.34 -1.67
CA TYR A 405 0.50 8.73 -1.44
C TYR A 405 -0.99 8.90 -1.73
N LEU A 406 -1.61 9.86 -1.06
CA LEU A 406 -2.97 10.32 -1.34
C LEU A 406 -3.04 11.84 -1.15
N ALA A 407 -3.56 12.55 -2.14
CA ALA A 407 -4.00 13.92 -2.03
C ALA A 407 -5.48 14.03 -2.43
N GLY A 408 -6.23 14.87 -1.74
CA GLY A 408 -7.69 14.91 -1.92
C GLY A 408 -8.44 13.83 -1.15
N THR A 409 -9.76 13.86 -1.26
CA THR A 409 -10.66 13.02 -0.47
C THR A 409 -11.53 12.09 -1.32
N HIS A 410 -11.20 11.91 -2.60
CA HIS A 410 -11.92 11.05 -3.53
C HIS A 410 -11.77 9.57 -3.21
N ALA A 411 -10.58 9.15 -2.81
CA ALA A 411 -10.25 7.80 -2.36
C ALA A 411 -9.87 7.79 -0.87
N ARG A 412 -9.70 6.59 -0.30
CA ARG A 412 -9.30 6.34 1.10
C ARG A 412 -8.14 5.36 1.21
N ASP A 413 -7.49 5.10 0.09
CA ASP A 413 -6.27 4.30 0.00
C ASP A 413 -5.23 5.08 -0.81
N LYS A 414 -4.02 4.55 -0.88
CA LYS A 414 -2.95 5.04 -1.73
C LYS A 414 -3.44 5.17 -3.17
N ASP A 415 -3.08 6.25 -3.83
CA ASP A 415 -3.49 6.53 -5.19
C ASP A 415 -2.29 6.97 -6.04
N ALA A 416 -1.78 6.03 -6.85
CA ALA A 416 -0.68 6.33 -7.75
C ALA A 416 -1.11 7.18 -8.95
N VAL A 417 -2.41 7.27 -9.26
CA VAL A 417 -2.91 8.12 -10.34
C VAL A 417 -2.83 9.60 -9.95
N VAL A 418 -3.35 9.97 -8.77
CA VAL A 418 -3.22 11.34 -8.26
C VAL A 418 -1.77 11.70 -7.96
N ALA A 419 -0.99 10.75 -7.43
CA ALA A 419 0.42 10.98 -7.15
C ALA A 419 1.23 11.20 -8.42
N SER A 420 1.03 10.40 -9.48
CA SER A 420 1.67 10.58 -10.80
C SER A 420 1.35 11.94 -11.40
N MET A 421 0.09 12.37 -11.33
CA MET A 421 -0.36 13.69 -11.76
C MET A 421 0.40 14.81 -11.04
N LEU A 422 0.40 14.77 -9.70
CA LEU A 422 1.04 15.81 -8.88
C LEU A 422 2.56 15.81 -9.00
N ILE A 423 3.19 14.65 -9.16
CA ILE A 423 4.64 14.54 -9.38
C ILE A 423 5.02 15.17 -10.73
N CYS A 424 4.26 14.92 -11.80
CA CYS A 424 4.51 15.54 -13.10
C CYS A 424 4.30 17.06 -13.05
N GLU A 425 3.25 17.52 -12.39
CA GLU A 425 2.99 18.93 -12.19
C GLU A 425 4.12 19.61 -11.40
N MET A 426 4.55 19.00 -10.30
CA MET A 426 5.67 19.47 -9.48
C MET A 426 6.98 19.51 -10.30
N ALA A 427 7.27 18.46 -11.07
CA ALA A 427 8.46 18.42 -11.92
C ALA A 427 8.46 19.54 -12.97
N ALA A 428 7.32 19.78 -13.61
CA ALA A 428 7.14 20.87 -14.57
C ALA A 428 7.30 22.25 -13.93
N TYR A 429 6.70 22.46 -12.75
CA TYR A 429 6.80 23.72 -12.01
C TYR A 429 8.26 24.08 -11.68
N TYR A 430 9.04 23.11 -11.22
CA TYR A 430 10.45 23.35 -10.89
C TYR A 430 11.36 23.37 -12.13
N LYS A 431 11.03 22.62 -13.19
CA LYS A 431 11.74 22.70 -14.48
C LYS A 431 11.70 24.11 -15.07
N LEU A 432 10.58 24.83 -14.98
CA LEU A 432 10.48 26.24 -15.38
C LEU A 432 11.40 27.18 -14.58
N GLN A 433 11.86 26.74 -13.41
CA GLN A 433 12.82 27.46 -12.57
C GLN A 433 14.27 26.97 -12.79
N GLY A 434 14.49 26.06 -13.76
CA GLY A 434 15.80 25.48 -14.07
C GLY A 434 16.27 24.42 -13.07
N LEU A 435 15.35 23.77 -12.35
CA LEU A 435 15.63 22.78 -11.30
C LEU A 435 15.05 21.42 -11.67
N SER A 436 15.83 20.37 -11.45
CA SER A 436 15.31 19.00 -11.38
C SER A 436 14.70 18.71 -10.00
N LEU A 437 13.88 17.65 -9.88
CA LEU A 437 13.38 17.24 -8.56
C LEU A 437 14.51 16.79 -7.62
N GLY A 438 15.65 16.31 -8.15
CA GLY A 438 16.85 16.06 -7.37
C GLY A 438 17.40 17.32 -6.71
N ASP A 439 17.45 18.43 -7.48
CA ASP A 439 17.92 19.74 -6.98
C ASP A 439 16.92 20.31 -5.96
N VAL A 440 15.62 20.08 -6.16
CA VAL A 440 14.57 20.48 -5.20
C VAL A 440 14.77 19.75 -3.87
N MET A 441 15.01 18.44 -3.92
CA MET A 441 15.25 17.65 -2.71
C MET A 441 16.49 18.12 -1.95
N ASP A 442 17.58 18.43 -2.68
CA ASP A 442 18.80 18.95 -2.06
C ASP A 442 18.56 20.32 -1.39
N LYS A 443 17.70 21.18 -1.97
CA LYS A 443 17.26 22.44 -1.32
C LYS A 443 16.44 22.20 -0.05
N ILE A 444 15.51 21.24 -0.10
CA ILE A 444 14.72 20.87 1.09
C ILE A 444 15.65 20.37 2.20
N TYR A 445 16.65 19.54 1.87
CA TYR A 445 17.63 19.11 2.85
C TYR A 445 18.49 20.26 3.40
N ALA A 446 18.86 21.22 2.56
CA ALA A 446 19.60 22.41 3.01
C ALA A 446 18.77 23.28 3.96
N ASP A 447 17.45 23.38 3.73
CA ASP A 447 16.53 24.18 4.54
C ASP A 447 16.15 23.53 5.89
N TYR A 448 16.07 22.20 5.95
CA TYR A 448 15.52 21.46 7.10
C TYR A 448 16.49 20.48 7.76
N GLY A 449 17.67 20.28 7.20
CA GLY A 449 18.61 19.24 7.59
C GLY A 449 18.45 17.95 6.76
N TYR A 450 19.48 17.10 6.81
CA TYR A 450 19.50 15.81 6.12
C TYR A 450 18.89 14.72 7.00
N TYR A 451 17.89 14.03 6.46
CA TYR A 451 17.24 12.88 7.07
C TYR A 451 17.59 11.64 6.27
N ASP A 452 18.50 10.82 6.82
CA ASP A 452 18.83 9.51 6.25
C ASP A 452 17.89 8.46 6.84
N ASN A 453 17.06 7.86 5.98
CA ASN A 453 16.04 6.90 6.38
C ASN A 453 16.33 5.56 5.73
N ALA A 454 16.40 4.51 6.54
CA ALA A 454 16.60 3.15 6.08
C ALA A 454 15.63 2.17 6.73
N VAL A 455 15.32 1.08 6.01
CA VAL A 455 14.54 -0.05 6.52
C VAL A 455 15.36 -1.30 6.37
N VAL A 456 15.59 -2.01 7.48
CA VAL A 456 16.29 -3.30 7.47
C VAL A 456 15.32 -4.39 7.92
N SER A 457 15.32 -5.51 7.19
CA SER A 457 14.49 -6.68 7.49
C SER A 457 15.35 -7.84 7.96
N TYR A 458 15.03 -8.39 9.11
CA TYR A 458 15.70 -9.56 9.69
C TYR A 458 14.72 -10.72 9.68
N THR A 459 15.07 -11.81 8.99
CA THR A 459 14.24 -13.01 8.86
C THR A 459 14.81 -14.11 9.77
N PHE A 460 13.92 -14.78 10.49
CA PHE A 460 14.23 -15.91 11.36
C PHE A 460 13.53 -17.15 10.83
N GLU A 461 14.17 -18.33 10.86
CA GLU A 461 13.59 -19.51 10.26
C GLU A 461 12.81 -20.36 11.26
N GLY A 462 11.67 -20.89 10.81
CA GLY A 462 10.88 -21.90 11.53
C GLY A 462 10.19 -21.40 12.80
N GLU A 463 9.69 -22.36 13.59
CA GLU A 463 8.98 -22.09 14.87
C GLU A 463 9.91 -21.45 15.91
N ALA A 464 11.15 -21.93 15.98
CA ALA A 464 12.19 -21.31 16.83
C ALA A 464 12.46 -19.83 16.47
N GLY A 465 12.25 -19.46 15.20
CA GLY A 465 12.35 -18.07 14.75
C GLY A 465 11.28 -17.16 15.37
N MET A 466 10.05 -17.65 15.52
CA MET A 466 8.97 -16.89 16.19
C MET A 466 9.25 -16.67 17.67
N GLU A 467 9.77 -17.69 18.35
CA GLU A 467 10.15 -17.58 19.77
C GLU A 467 11.32 -16.60 19.96
N LYS A 468 12.34 -16.69 19.10
CA LYS A 468 13.48 -15.75 19.11
C LYS A 468 13.00 -14.31 18.89
N MET A 469 12.13 -14.10 17.95
CA MET A 469 11.54 -12.78 17.65
C MET A 469 10.79 -12.20 18.85
N ALA A 470 9.95 -13.00 19.52
CA ALA A 470 9.26 -12.60 20.74
C ALA A 470 10.25 -12.30 21.89
N GLY A 471 11.31 -13.09 22.01
CA GLY A 471 12.39 -12.88 22.99
C GLY A 471 13.11 -11.55 22.77
N ILE A 472 13.47 -11.21 21.52
CA ILE A 472 14.10 -9.93 21.14
C ILE A 472 13.19 -8.76 21.54
N MET A 473 11.91 -8.80 21.17
CA MET A 473 10.96 -7.72 21.47
C MET A 473 10.80 -7.53 22.99
N ASN A 474 10.70 -8.63 23.74
CA ASN A 474 10.60 -8.58 25.20
C ASN A 474 11.87 -8.03 25.83
N HIS A 475 13.05 -8.44 25.35
CA HIS A 475 14.32 -7.93 25.83
C HIS A 475 14.45 -6.42 25.62
N LEU A 476 14.18 -5.93 24.40
CA LEU A 476 14.24 -4.51 24.06
C LEU A 476 13.22 -3.67 24.85
N ARG A 477 12.05 -4.22 25.14
CA ARG A 477 11.02 -3.58 25.98
C ARG A 477 11.47 -3.39 27.41
N GLN A 478 12.12 -4.41 27.98
CA GLN A 478 12.60 -4.38 29.36
C GLN A 478 13.93 -3.64 29.52
N ASN A 479 14.76 -3.64 28.49
CA ASN A 479 16.10 -3.07 28.49
C ASN A 479 16.25 -2.12 27.29
N PRO A 480 15.60 -0.93 27.30
CA PRO A 480 15.73 0.03 26.21
C PRO A 480 17.19 0.47 26.03
N PRO A 481 17.66 0.69 24.78
CA PRO A 481 19.01 1.14 24.51
C PRO A 481 19.26 2.49 25.20
N LYS A 482 20.44 2.68 25.75
CA LYS A 482 20.82 3.95 26.44
C LYS A 482 21.27 5.03 25.47
N SER A 483 21.72 4.64 24.27
CA SER A 483 22.17 5.55 23.22
C SER A 483 21.84 4.99 21.84
N LEU A 484 21.70 5.88 20.85
CA LEU A 484 21.56 5.59 19.44
C LEU A 484 22.55 6.46 18.66
N GLY A 485 23.42 5.83 17.85
CA GLY A 485 24.44 6.56 17.14
C GLY A 485 25.37 7.39 18.03
N GLY A 486 25.62 6.93 19.26
CA GLY A 486 26.44 7.63 20.26
C GLY A 486 25.72 8.79 20.99
N SER A 487 24.45 9.09 20.67
CA SER A 487 23.64 10.11 21.36
C SER A 487 22.72 9.46 22.40
N PRO A 488 22.51 10.06 23.59
CA PRO A 488 21.61 9.51 24.60
C PRO A 488 20.18 9.33 24.08
N VAL A 489 19.53 8.20 24.43
CA VAL A 489 18.10 8.03 24.19
C VAL A 489 17.34 8.81 25.25
N VAL A 490 16.45 9.70 24.77
CA VAL A 490 15.67 10.60 25.63
C VAL A 490 14.20 10.23 25.69
N GLU A 491 13.69 9.43 24.72
CA GLU A 491 12.30 8.98 24.69
C GLU A 491 12.21 7.50 24.28
N HIS A 492 11.40 6.74 24.98
CA HIS A 492 11.05 5.36 24.67
C HIS A 492 9.53 5.22 24.63
N SER A 493 9.01 4.81 23.46
CA SER A 493 7.59 4.55 23.26
C SER A 493 7.34 3.07 23.03
N ASP A 494 6.46 2.49 23.86
CA ASP A 494 5.95 1.13 23.70
C ASP A 494 4.48 1.18 23.32
N TYR A 495 4.18 0.90 22.05
CA TYR A 495 2.82 0.93 21.51
C TYR A 495 1.95 -0.22 21.99
N GLN A 496 2.54 -1.30 22.53
CA GLN A 496 1.79 -2.40 23.13
C GLN A 496 1.18 -2.01 24.48
N SER A 497 1.93 -1.27 25.27
CA SER A 497 1.44 -0.70 26.54
C SER A 497 0.73 0.64 26.38
N SER A 498 0.79 1.24 25.18
CA SER A 498 0.29 2.59 24.85
C SER A 498 0.92 3.69 25.73
N LEU A 499 2.23 3.56 26.02
CA LEU A 499 2.97 4.53 26.84
C LEU A 499 4.23 5.03 26.13
N SER A 500 4.42 6.36 26.12
CA SER A 500 5.68 7.01 25.79
C SER A 500 6.31 7.57 27.07
N THR A 501 7.57 7.25 27.31
CA THR A 501 8.30 7.65 28.50
C THR A 501 9.47 8.57 28.13
N ASP A 502 9.46 9.78 28.66
CA ASP A 502 10.60 10.67 28.66
C ASP A 502 11.64 10.14 29.68
N LEU A 503 12.77 9.67 29.17
CA LEU A 503 13.82 9.03 29.98
C LEU A 503 14.65 10.05 30.78
N VAL A 504 14.57 11.33 30.46
CA VAL A 504 15.27 12.40 31.18
C VAL A 504 14.47 12.78 32.43
N SER A 505 13.16 12.98 32.30
CA SER A 505 12.28 13.35 33.41
C SER A 505 11.67 12.14 34.15
N GLY A 506 11.69 10.96 33.55
CA GLY A 506 11.01 9.75 34.02
C GLY A 506 9.48 9.79 33.91
N LYS A 507 8.92 10.78 33.22
CA LYS A 507 7.46 10.91 33.08
C LYS A 507 6.96 10.12 31.86
N SER A 508 5.83 9.44 32.02
CA SER A 508 5.15 8.74 30.95
C SER A 508 3.86 9.47 30.55
N ALA A 509 3.56 9.44 29.25
CA ALA A 509 2.31 9.95 28.66
C ALA A 509 1.63 8.84 27.83
N PRO A 510 0.29 8.84 27.74
CA PRO A 510 -0.41 7.88 26.90
C PRO A 510 -0.15 8.17 25.42
N ILE A 511 -0.03 7.09 24.63
CA ILE A 511 0.00 7.16 23.15
C ILE A 511 -1.45 7.02 22.66
N ASP A 512 -1.94 8.04 21.97
CA ASP A 512 -3.29 8.06 21.39
C ASP A 512 -3.31 7.39 20.00
N LEU A 513 -2.91 6.12 19.97
CA LEU A 513 -2.95 5.24 18.77
C LEU A 513 -3.38 3.84 19.21
N PRO A 514 -3.95 3.03 18.30
CA PRO A 514 -4.27 1.64 18.58
C PRO A 514 -3.04 0.87 19.10
N LYS A 515 -3.28 -0.13 19.94
CA LYS A 515 -2.20 -0.98 20.45
C LYS A 515 -1.52 -1.74 19.31
N SER A 516 -0.20 -1.77 19.34
CA SER A 516 0.61 -2.49 18.35
C SER A 516 1.91 -2.98 18.98
N ASN A 517 2.40 -4.15 18.57
CA ASN A 517 3.67 -4.66 19.05
C ASN A 517 4.84 -3.93 18.36
N VAL A 518 5.07 -2.67 18.75
CA VAL A 518 6.09 -1.79 18.20
C VAL A 518 6.81 -1.08 19.32
N LEU A 519 8.12 -0.88 19.16
CA LEU A 519 8.97 -0.08 20.05
C LEU A 519 9.61 1.04 19.24
N GLU A 520 9.63 2.25 19.81
CA GLU A 520 10.30 3.41 19.23
C GLU A 520 11.25 4.03 20.25
N TYR A 521 12.45 4.36 19.80
CA TYR A 521 13.47 5.03 20.60
C TYR A 521 13.91 6.30 19.88
N LYS A 522 13.94 7.43 20.60
CA LYS A 522 14.44 8.71 20.09
C LYS A 522 15.65 9.18 20.88
N ALA A 523 16.68 9.57 20.18
CA ALA A 523 17.88 10.15 20.75
C ALA A 523 17.80 11.69 20.80
N GLU A 524 18.61 12.31 21.69
CA GLU A 524 18.67 13.76 21.88
C GLU A 524 19.02 14.53 20.58
N ASN A 525 19.82 13.94 19.70
CA ASN A 525 20.21 14.52 18.41
C ASN A 525 19.14 14.35 17.30
N GLY A 526 17.94 13.84 17.63
CA GLY A 526 16.85 13.61 16.67
C GLY A 526 16.91 12.28 15.91
N CYS A 527 17.95 11.47 16.12
CA CYS A 527 17.99 10.11 15.58
C CYS A 527 16.89 9.24 16.19
N LYS A 528 16.32 8.35 15.38
CA LYS A 528 15.19 7.50 15.76
C LYS A 528 15.38 6.08 15.25
N LEU A 529 14.96 5.10 16.04
CA LEU A 529 14.91 3.71 15.64
C LEU A 529 13.58 3.11 16.08
N ILE A 530 12.87 2.48 15.12
CA ILE A 530 11.61 1.78 15.38
C ILE A 530 11.82 0.30 15.09
N VAL A 531 11.37 -0.56 16.02
CA VAL A 531 11.42 -2.02 15.89
C VAL A 531 10.00 -2.57 15.80
N ARG A 532 9.71 -3.28 14.71
CA ARG A 532 8.38 -3.82 14.43
C ARG A 532 8.47 -5.27 13.93
N PRO A 533 7.96 -6.27 14.69
CA PRO A 533 7.82 -7.62 14.19
C PRO A 533 6.67 -7.73 13.20
N SER A 534 6.78 -8.67 12.25
CA SER A 534 5.65 -9.07 11.41
C SER A 534 4.66 -9.90 12.23
N GLY A 535 3.36 -9.70 11.99
CA GLY A 535 2.31 -10.52 12.62
C GLY A 535 2.16 -11.90 11.98
N THR A 536 2.63 -12.08 10.74
CA THR A 536 2.36 -13.29 9.93
C THR A 536 3.60 -14.05 9.50
N GLU A 537 4.77 -13.41 9.56
CA GLU A 537 6.05 -13.98 9.12
C GLU A 537 7.07 -13.87 10.25
N PRO A 538 8.01 -14.80 10.38
CA PRO A 538 9.10 -14.70 11.36
C PRO A 538 10.13 -13.66 10.92
N LYS A 539 9.75 -12.38 10.97
CA LYS A 539 10.52 -11.24 10.48
C LYS A 539 10.37 -10.05 11.41
N ILE A 540 11.48 -9.40 11.74
CA ILE A 540 11.51 -8.07 12.37
C ILE A 540 11.99 -7.05 11.36
N LYS A 541 11.31 -5.91 11.27
CA LYS A 541 11.78 -4.72 10.55
C LYS A 541 12.27 -3.69 11.54
N THR A 542 13.42 -3.10 11.25
CA THR A 542 13.91 -1.90 11.92
C THR A 542 13.87 -0.73 10.95
N TYR A 543 13.29 0.37 11.40
CA TYR A 543 13.25 1.63 10.65
C TYR A 543 14.18 2.61 11.32
N VAL A 544 15.17 3.08 10.58
CA VAL A 544 16.23 3.96 11.05
C VAL A 544 15.99 5.37 10.50
N THR A 545 16.10 6.37 11.33
CA THR A 545 16.17 7.78 10.93
C THR A 545 17.39 8.41 11.57
N ALA A 546 18.34 8.85 10.76
CA ALA A 546 19.48 9.64 11.20
C ALA A 546 19.32 11.09 10.70
N VAL A 547 19.56 12.05 11.58
CA VAL A 547 19.40 13.48 11.28
C VAL A 547 20.69 14.23 11.51
N ALA A 548 21.14 15.01 10.52
CA ALA A 548 22.31 15.87 10.64
C ALA A 548 22.22 17.10 9.73
N ALA A 549 23.05 18.10 9.98
CA ALA A 549 23.16 19.26 9.09
C ALA A 549 23.89 18.95 7.78
N ASP A 550 24.69 17.87 7.75
CA ASP A 550 25.48 17.44 6.60
C ASP A 550 25.08 16.04 6.15
N LYS A 551 24.98 15.82 4.84
CA LYS A 551 24.57 14.56 4.21
C LYS A 551 25.46 13.39 4.59
N ALA A 552 26.78 13.57 4.51
CA ALA A 552 27.73 12.48 4.78
C ALA A 552 27.70 12.10 6.26
N VAL A 553 27.48 13.07 7.14
CA VAL A 553 27.31 12.83 8.57
C VAL A 553 26.02 12.06 8.82
N ALA A 554 24.88 12.46 8.23
CA ALA A 554 23.61 11.74 8.36
C ALA A 554 23.72 10.29 7.87
N GLN A 555 24.32 10.06 6.70
CA GLN A 555 24.53 8.72 6.15
C GLN A 555 25.44 7.85 7.04
N LYS A 556 26.53 8.42 7.58
CA LYS A 556 27.40 7.69 8.51
C LYS A 556 26.66 7.30 9.79
N MET A 557 25.86 8.21 10.33
CA MET A 557 25.02 7.92 11.51
C MET A 557 23.95 6.89 11.19
N GLY A 558 23.31 6.96 10.02
CA GLY A 558 22.35 5.96 9.54
C GLY A 558 22.96 4.56 9.48
N GLN A 559 24.17 4.43 8.90
CA GLN A 559 24.88 3.14 8.89
C GLN A 559 25.21 2.65 10.30
N GLN A 560 25.65 3.52 11.20
CA GLN A 560 25.92 3.15 12.59
C GLN A 560 24.65 2.63 13.30
N LEU A 561 23.49 3.27 13.10
CA LEU A 561 22.22 2.81 13.64
C LEU A 561 21.77 1.46 13.06
N ILE A 562 22.05 1.21 11.78
CA ILE A 562 21.80 -0.10 11.15
C ILE A 562 22.65 -1.17 11.84
N ASP A 563 23.93 -0.91 12.05
CA ASP A 563 24.87 -1.86 12.69
C ASP A 563 24.48 -2.12 14.16
N GLU A 564 24.07 -1.07 14.90
CA GLU A 564 23.54 -1.19 16.27
C GLU A 564 22.28 -2.05 16.29
N SER A 565 21.32 -1.82 15.38
CA SER A 565 20.08 -2.61 15.29
C SER A 565 20.35 -4.06 14.91
N ALA A 566 21.33 -4.34 14.07
CA ALA A 566 21.74 -5.69 13.71
C ALA A 566 22.26 -6.48 14.91
N ALA A 567 23.00 -5.83 15.80
CA ALA A 567 23.49 -6.44 17.03
C ALA A 567 22.36 -6.87 17.98
N TRP A 568 21.20 -6.21 17.95
CA TRP A 568 20.03 -6.60 18.76
C TRP A 568 19.32 -7.85 18.22
N MET A 569 19.53 -8.17 16.95
CA MET A 569 18.88 -9.31 16.26
C MET A 569 19.73 -10.60 16.31
N ALA A 570 20.99 -10.47 16.75
CA ALA A 570 21.89 -11.61 16.91
C ALA A 570 21.49 -12.45 18.14
#